data_9dea6cdbbceabe17074a081240910348
#
_entry.id   9dea6cdbbceabe17074a081240910348
#
_cell.length_a   1.000
_cell.length_b   1.000
_cell.length_c   1.000
_cell.angle_alpha   90.00
_cell.angle_beta   90.00
_cell.angle_gamma   90.00
#
_symmetry.space_group_name_H-M   'P 1'
#
loop_
_entity.id
_entity.type
_entity.pdbx_description
1 polymer ?
#
loop_
_entity_poly.entity_id
_entity_poly.type
_entity_poly.pdbx_seq_one_letter_code
_entity_poly.pdbx_strand_id
1 'polypeptide(L)'
;MRPNDRAADQVRPIKITRNYTAYAEGSVLVEFGNTKVLCNATVEENVPRWLKGQGKGWVTAEYGMLPRATHSRTRREAANGKQGGRTMEIQRLIARSLRAVVDLAAMGEIMITVDCDVIQADGGTRTASISGASVAMADAFAHLVAQGKLKKNPMKGHVAAVSVGILGDEVLCDLEYVEDSAADTDMNVVMTEEGKMIEIQGTAEGEPFSHDQLLALLASAKIGISEIVAAQKAALEN
;
A
#
# COMPACT_ATOMS: atom_id res chain seq x y z
N MET A 1 -5.82 -4.82 26.34
CA MET A 1 -5.47 -6.09 25.62
C MET A 1 -5.94 -5.90 24.19
N ARG A 2 -5.06 -6.09 23.23
CA ARG A 2 -5.34 -5.91 21.80
C ARG A 2 -6.36 -6.96 21.30
N PRO A 3 -7.16 -6.66 20.24
CA PRO A 3 -7.97 -7.68 19.58
C PRO A 3 -7.13 -8.91 19.19
N ASN A 4 -7.70 -10.11 19.37
CA ASN A 4 -7.05 -11.39 19.06
C ASN A 4 -5.74 -11.67 19.85
N ASP A 5 -5.59 -11.08 21.03
CA ASP A 5 -4.43 -11.26 21.92
C ASP A 5 -3.06 -10.98 21.26
N ARG A 6 -3.01 -10.11 20.24
CA ARG A 6 -1.76 -9.74 19.57
C ARG A 6 -0.79 -9.00 20.48
N ALA A 7 0.51 -9.27 20.34
CA ALA A 7 1.54 -8.45 20.96
C ALA A 7 1.59 -7.03 20.35
N ALA A 8 2.14 -6.07 21.08
CA ALA A 8 2.17 -4.66 20.67
C ALA A 8 2.87 -4.45 19.31
N ASP A 9 3.92 -5.17 19.02
CA ASP A 9 4.72 -5.12 17.80
C ASP A 9 4.27 -6.08 16.70
N GLN A 10 3.25 -6.91 16.95
CA GLN A 10 2.78 -7.95 16.04
C GLN A 10 1.83 -7.38 14.99
N VAL A 11 2.07 -7.68 13.70
CA VAL A 11 1.12 -7.43 12.60
C VAL A 11 0.00 -8.47 12.59
N ARG A 12 -1.13 -8.12 12.00
CA ARG A 12 -2.24 -9.06 11.72
C ARG A 12 -1.75 -10.16 10.76
N PRO A 13 -2.41 -11.32 10.71
CA PRO A 13 -2.13 -12.33 9.70
C PRO A 13 -2.19 -11.72 8.30
N ILE A 14 -1.10 -11.86 7.53
CA ILE A 14 -0.98 -11.34 6.17
C ILE A 14 -1.22 -12.49 5.20
N LYS A 15 -2.13 -12.27 4.24
CA LYS A 15 -2.34 -13.18 3.12
C LYS A 15 -2.32 -12.42 1.81
N ILE A 16 -1.54 -12.90 0.85
CA ILE A 16 -1.39 -12.32 -0.48
C ILE A 16 -1.73 -13.41 -1.49
N THR A 17 -2.83 -13.22 -2.23
CA THR A 17 -3.29 -14.14 -3.27
C THR A 17 -3.07 -13.50 -4.63
N ARG A 18 -2.12 -14.02 -5.40
CA ARG A 18 -1.79 -13.55 -6.76
C ARG A 18 -2.74 -14.17 -7.79
N ASN A 19 -2.75 -13.57 -8.98
CA ASN A 19 -3.61 -14.00 -10.11
C ASN A 19 -5.09 -14.10 -9.69
N TYR A 20 -5.53 -13.14 -8.86
CA TYR A 20 -6.87 -13.17 -8.27
C TYR A 20 -7.96 -12.91 -9.30
N THR A 21 -7.72 -12.01 -10.27
CA THR A 21 -8.58 -11.78 -11.44
C THR A 21 -7.84 -12.11 -12.73
N ALA A 22 -8.56 -12.40 -13.79
CA ALA A 22 -7.99 -13.04 -14.98
C ALA A 22 -7.43 -12.07 -16.04
N TYR A 23 -7.73 -10.76 -15.97
CA TYR A 23 -7.49 -9.85 -17.10
C TYR A 23 -6.35 -8.85 -16.89
N ALA A 24 -6.06 -8.48 -15.65
CA ALA A 24 -4.98 -7.56 -15.35
C ALA A 24 -3.62 -8.28 -15.44
N GLU A 25 -2.58 -7.56 -15.88
CA GLU A 25 -1.21 -8.10 -15.98
C GLU A 25 -0.61 -8.43 -14.61
N GLY A 26 -1.08 -7.77 -13.55
CA GLY A 26 -0.86 -8.17 -12.16
C GLY A 26 -2.14 -8.02 -11.37
N SER A 27 -2.55 -9.05 -10.64
CA SER A 27 -3.79 -9.05 -9.87
C SER A 27 -3.59 -9.73 -8.52
N VAL A 28 -3.82 -9.00 -7.44
CA VAL A 28 -3.54 -9.43 -6.08
C VAL A 28 -4.70 -9.09 -5.14
N LEU A 29 -5.20 -10.08 -4.42
CA LEU A 29 -5.97 -9.82 -3.19
C LEU A 29 -4.99 -9.83 -2.03
N VAL A 30 -4.85 -8.69 -1.35
CA VAL A 30 -4.09 -8.57 -0.10
C VAL A 30 -5.04 -8.49 1.09
N GLU A 31 -4.74 -9.26 2.12
CA GLU A 31 -5.51 -9.33 3.37
C GLU A 31 -4.58 -9.08 4.55
N PHE A 32 -4.91 -8.09 5.37
CA PHE A 32 -4.28 -7.82 6.68
C PHE A 32 -5.38 -8.05 7.73
N GLY A 33 -5.43 -9.27 8.28
CA GLY A 33 -6.57 -9.69 9.09
C GLY A 33 -7.88 -9.53 8.33
N ASN A 34 -8.76 -8.68 8.84
CA ASN A 34 -10.06 -8.40 8.22
C ASN A 34 -10.01 -7.32 7.11
N THR A 35 -8.93 -6.57 6.99
CA THR A 35 -8.77 -5.61 5.90
C THR A 35 -8.42 -6.35 4.61
N LYS A 36 -9.22 -6.12 3.54
CA LYS A 36 -9.07 -6.77 2.23
C LYS A 36 -9.08 -5.74 1.12
N VAL A 37 -8.04 -5.76 0.29
CA VAL A 37 -7.89 -4.86 -0.86
C VAL A 37 -7.55 -5.66 -2.10
N LEU A 38 -8.31 -5.43 -3.18
CA LEU A 38 -7.98 -5.92 -4.50
C LEU A 38 -7.07 -4.89 -5.19
N CYS A 39 -5.89 -5.33 -5.62
CA CYS A 39 -4.91 -4.50 -6.33
C CYS A 39 -4.71 -5.07 -7.74
N ASN A 40 -5.10 -4.33 -8.77
CA ASN A 40 -4.93 -4.71 -10.17
C ASN A 40 -3.96 -3.75 -10.86
N ALA A 41 -2.88 -4.28 -11.43
CA ALA A 41 -1.91 -3.50 -12.21
C ALA A 41 -2.19 -3.68 -13.70
N THR A 42 -2.51 -2.58 -14.37
CA THR A 42 -2.77 -2.51 -15.81
C THR A 42 -1.59 -1.88 -16.53
N VAL A 43 -1.15 -2.52 -17.61
CA VAL A 43 -0.06 -2.04 -18.46
C VAL A 43 -0.60 -1.28 -19.67
N GLU A 44 -0.09 -0.08 -19.90
CA GLU A 44 -0.36 0.71 -21.11
C GLU A 44 0.96 1.01 -21.85
N GLU A 45 1.03 0.69 -23.15
CA GLU A 45 2.20 0.91 -24.00
C GLU A 45 2.28 2.38 -24.48
N ASN A 46 1.99 3.31 -23.63
CA ASN A 46 2.09 4.74 -23.83
C ASN A 46 2.25 5.43 -22.47
N VAL A 47 2.65 6.68 -22.50
CA VAL A 47 2.78 7.51 -21.29
C VAL A 47 1.96 8.79 -21.43
N PRO A 48 1.66 9.47 -20.32
CA PRO A 48 0.98 10.77 -20.36
C PRO A 48 1.68 11.75 -21.29
N ARG A 49 0.91 12.65 -21.94
CA ARG A 49 1.41 13.59 -22.96
C ARG A 49 2.63 14.40 -22.51
N TRP A 50 2.68 14.78 -21.24
CA TRP A 50 3.78 15.57 -20.67
C TRP A 50 5.08 14.76 -20.51
N LEU A 51 5.04 13.42 -20.59
CA LEU A 51 6.21 12.53 -20.49
C LEU A 51 6.63 11.97 -21.85
N LYS A 52 5.78 12.10 -22.86
CA LYS A 52 6.01 11.53 -24.19
C LYS A 52 7.29 12.09 -24.85
N GLY A 53 8.10 11.19 -25.38
CA GLY A 53 9.40 11.51 -26.00
C GLY A 53 10.55 11.69 -25.00
N GLN A 54 10.33 11.45 -23.70
CA GLN A 54 11.39 11.54 -22.68
C GLN A 54 12.06 10.19 -22.40
N GLY A 55 11.58 9.09 -23.02
CA GLY A 55 12.12 7.75 -22.83
C GLY A 55 11.97 7.21 -21.39
N LYS A 56 10.97 7.68 -20.66
CA LYS A 56 10.70 7.30 -19.27
C LYS A 56 9.27 6.79 -19.14
N GLY A 57 9.11 5.76 -18.32
CA GLY A 57 7.81 5.24 -17.93
C GLY A 57 7.18 6.01 -16.76
N TRP A 58 5.96 5.59 -16.43
CA TRP A 58 5.22 6.15 -15.33
C TRP A 58 4.48 5.07 -14.54
N VAL A 59 4.38 5.26 -13.24
CA VAL A 59 3.52 4.44 -12.37
C VAL A 59 2.57 5.36 -11.64
N THR A 60 1.29 5.06 -11.71
CA THR A 60 0.23 5.78 -11.01
C THR A 60 -0.69 4.79 -10.29
N ALA A 61 -1.58 5.32 -9.46
CA ALA A 61 -2.54 4.48 -8.76
C ALA A 61 -3.88 5.19 -8.61
N GLU A 62 -4.94 4.40 -8.60
CA GLU A 62 -6.27 4.80 -8.18
C GLU A 62 -6.65 4.05 -6.90
N TYR A 63 -7.54 4.63 -6.11
CA TYR A 63 -7.99 4.04 -4.85
C TYR A 63 -9.48 4.29 -4.67
N GLY A 64 -10.18 3.28 -4.19
CA GLY A 64 -11.58 3.41 -3.85
C GLY A 64 -12.01 2.40 -2.80
N MET A 65 -13.20 2.64 -2.22
CA MET A 65 -13.82 1.71 -1.27
C MET A 65 -15.18 1.28 -1.79
N LEU A 66 -15.48 -0.01 -1.70
CA LEU A 66 -16.82 -0.49 -1.96
C LEU A 66 -17.81 0.11 -0.94
N PRO A 67 -19.07 0.37 -1.33
CA PRO A 67 -20.06 0.97 -0.43
C PRO A 67 -20.27 0.26 0.90
N ARG A 68 -20.03 -1.06 0.93
CA ARG A 68 -20.13 -1.89 2.12
C ARG A 68 -18.79 -2.46 2.56
N ALA A 69 -17.69 -1.77 2.22
CA ALA A 69 -16.39 -2.07 2.80
C ALA A 69 -16.36 -1.82 4.32
N THR A 70 -17.24 -0.97 4.84
CA THR A 70 -17.39 -0.62 6.26
C THR A 70 -18.73 -1.14 6.83
N HIS A 71 -18.90 -1.01 8.14
CA HIS A 71 -20.12 -1.45 8.86
C HIS A 71 -21.40 -0.81 8.34
N SER A 72 -21.35 0.46 7.95
CA SER A 72 -22.46 1.18 7.32
C SER A 72 -22.20 1.39 5.84
N ARG A 73 -23.28 1.53 5.04
CA ARG A 73 -23.13 1.81 3.62
C ARG A 73 -22.69 3.25 3.37
N THR A 74 -21.54 3.41 2.70
CA THR A 74 -21.08 4.71 2.18
C THR A 74 -21.59 4.93 0.76
N ARG A 75 -21.79 6.18 0.36
CA ARG A 75 -22.19 6.51 -1.02
C ARG A 75 -21.00 6.35 -1.96
N ARG A 76 -21.24 5.80 -3.16
CA ARG A 76 -20.18 5.74 -4.19
C ARG A 76 -19.76 7.15 -4.60
N GLU A 77 -18.47 7.43 -4.67
CA GLU A 77 -17.95 8.74 -5.09
C GLU A 77 -18.34 9.07 -6.52
N ALA A 78 -18.37 8.08 -7.42
CA ALA A 78 -18.85 8.25 -8.79
C ALA A 78 -20.29 8.81 -8.85
N ALA A 79 -21.15 8.47 -7.90
CA ALA A 79 -22.51 9.01 -7.80
C ALA A 79 -22.55 10.46 -7.29
N ASN A 80 -21.43 10.98 -6.77
CA ASN A 80 -21.28 12.37 -6.35
C ASN A 80 -20.61 13.23 -7.44
N GLY A 81 -20.18 12.62 -8.56
CA GLY A 81 -19.53 13.29 -9.68
C GLY A 81 -18.08 13.74 -9.42
N LYS A 82 -17.52 13.47 -8.23
CA LYS A 82 -16.13 13.78 -7.89
C LYS A 82 -15.62 12.86 -6.79
N GLN A 83 -14.31 12.63 -6.78
CA GLN A 83 -13.61 11.95 -5.70
C GLN A 83 -13.45 12.88 -4.48
N GLY A 84 -13.44 12.29 -3.29
CA GLY A 84 -13.15 12.99 -2.04
C GLY A 84 -11.67 13.31 -1.89
N GLY A 85 -11.34 14.31 -1.04
CA GLY A 85 -9.95 14.69 -0.78
C GLY A 85 -9.11 13.55 -0.22
N ARG A 86 -9.69 12.72 0.68
CA ARG A 86 -9.04 11.53 1.23
C ARG A 86 -8.68 10.51 0.13
N THR A 87 -9.59 10.22 -0.79
CA THR A 87 -9.34 9.31 -1.92
C THR A 87 -8.19 9.81 -2.78
N MET A 88 -8.22 11.08 -3.16
CA MET A 88 -7.17 11.71 -3.96
C MET A 88 -5.80 11.73 -3.24
N GLU A 89 -5.79 11.95 -1.94
CA GLU A 89 -4.57 11.91 -1.12
C GLU A 89 -3.97 10.50 -1.12
N ILE A 90 -4.79 9.45 -0.88
CA ILE A 90 -4.34 8.06 -0.83
C ILE A 90 -3.83 7.58 -2.21
N GLN A 91 -4.51 7.92 -3.29
CA GLN A 91 -4.02 7.65 -4.66
C GLN A 91 -2.60 8.19 -4.88
N ARG A 92 -2.35 9.43 -4.48
CA ARG A 92 -1.04 10.07 -4.61
C ARG A 92 0.02 9.42 -3.74
N LEU A 93 -0.35 9.01 -2.52
CA LEU A 93 0.51 8.28 -1.60
C LEU A 93 0.94 6.94 -2.20
N ILE A 94 -0.02 6.11 -2.68
CA ILE A 94 0.27 4.80 -3.29
C ILE A 94 1.18 4.99 -4.51
N ALA A 95 0.80 5.86 -5.45
CA ALA A 95 1.56 6.10 -6.67
C ALA A 95 3.01 6.55 -6.40
N ARG A 96 3.21 7.45 -5.43
CA ARG A 96 4.55 7.93 -5.04
C ARG A 96 5.37 6.82 -4.40
N SER A 97 4.77 6.02 -3.54
CA SER A 97 5.41 4.89 -2.89
C SER A 97 5.90 3.85 -3.90
N LEU A 98 5.07 3.50 -4.88
CA LEU A 98 5.44 2.57 -5.96
C LEU A 98 6.58 3.12 -6.83
N ARG A 99 6.51 4.40 -7.21
CA ARG A 99 7.59 5.03 -8.01
C ARG A 99 8.95 5.06 -7.32
N ALA A 100 9.00 5.12 -6.01
CA ALA A 100 10.25 5.14 -5.26
C ALA A 100 11.10 3.88 -5.47
N VAL A 101 10.45 2.76 -5.75
CA VAL A 101 11.10 1.45 -5.93
C VAL A 101 11.20 1.00 -7.39
N VAL A 102 10.98 1.90 -8.36
CA VAL A 102 11.06 1.59 -9.79
C VAL A 102 12.09 2.48 -10.49
N ASP A 103 12.84 1.89 -11.41
CA ASP A 103 13.65 2.63 -12.38
C ASP A 103 12.78 3.02 -13.58
N LEU A 104 12.22 4.23 -13.54
CA LEU A 104 11.31 4.74 -14.57
C LEU A 104 11.99 4.88 -15.95
N ALA A 105 13.31 5.06 -16.00
CA ALA A 105 14.03 5.10 -17.27
C ALA A 105 14.16 3.71 -17.88
N ALA A 106 14.35 2.67 -17.06
CA ALA A 106 14.40 1.29 -17.52
C ALA A 106 13.05 0.76 -18.03
N MET A 107 11.92 1.39 -17.65
CA MET A 107 10.59 1.05 -18.17
C MET A 107 10.39 1.43 -19.64
N GLY A 108 11.14 2.43 -20.16
CA GLY A 108 10.76 3.06 -21.43
C GLY A 108 9.40 3.77 -21.31
N GLU A 109 8.78 4.10 -22.44
CA GLU A 109 7.49 4.80 -22.45
C GLU A 109 6.29 3.87 -22.19
N ILE A 110 6.33 3.16 -21.08
CA ILE A 110 5.25 2.29 -20.56
C ILE A 110 4.66 2.93 -19.31
N MET A 111 3.35 2.90 -19.17
CA MET A 111 2.64 3.30 -17.96
C MET A 111 2.06 2.05 -17.26
N ILE A 112 2.13 2.04 -15.94
CA ILE A 112 1.38 1.10 -15.11
C ILE A 112 0.44 1.90 -14.22
N THR A 113 -0.85 1.59 -14.32
CA THR A 113 -1.88 2.07 -13.39
C THR A 113 -2.23 0.93 -12.45
N VAL A 114 -2.17 1.19 -11.13
CA VAL A 114 -2.59 0.20 -10.13
C VAL A 114 -3.87 0.66 -9.47
N ASP A 115 -4.95 -0.07 -9.71
CA ASP A 115 -6.25 0.13 -9.09
C ASP A 115 -6.30 -0.61 -7.75
N CYS A 116 -6.61 0.11 -6.67
CA CYS A 116 -6.72 -0.43 -5.32
C CYS A 116 -8.15 -0.30 -4.80
N ASP A 117 -8.91 -1.37 -4.85
CA ASP A 117 -10.30 -1.42 -4.42
C ASP A 117 -10.43 -2.09 -3.05
N VAL A 118 -10.81 -1.31 -2.04
CA VAL A 118 -11.04 -1.84 -0.70
C VAL A 118 -12.37 -2.59 -0.67
N ILE A 119 -12.28 -3.91 -0.48
CA ILE A 119 -13.44 -4.82 -0.38
C ILE A 119 -13.99 -4.80 1.04
N GLN A 120 -13.09 -4.82 2.04
CA GLN A 120 -13.42 -4.77 3.46
C GLN A 120 -12.37 -3.95 4.20
N ALA A 121 -12.83 -3.03 5.05
CA ALA A 121 -11.98 -2.13 5.81
C ALA A 121 -12.05 -2.43 7.31
N ASP A 122 -10.89 -2.64 7.92
CA ASP A 122 -10.72 -2.81 9.36
C ASP A 122 -9.36 -2.22 9.79
N GLY A 123 -9.16 -0.92 9.56
CA GLY A 123 -7.89 -0.23 9.75
C GLY A 123 -6.84 -0.53 8.67
N GLY A 124 -5.91 0.39 8.43
CA GLY A 124 -4.75 0.19 7.55
C GLY A 124 -5.06 -0.03 6.07
N THR A 125 -6.17 0.49 5.53
CA THR A 125 -6.53 0.25 4.11
C THR A 125 -5.51 0.83 3.13
N ARG A 126 -4.95 2.02 3.40
CA ARG A 126 -3.93 2.65 2.56
C ARG A 126 -2.59 1.89 2.60
N THR A 127 -2.22 1.35 3.76
CA THR A 127 -0.97 0.60 3.94
C THR A 127 -1.06 -0.78 3.30
N ALA A 128 -2.19 -1.47 3.43
CA ALA A 128 -2.48 -2.71 2.72
C ALA A 128 -2.48 -2.49 1.19
N SER A 129 -3.07 -1.38 0.71
CA SER A 129 -3.06 -1.02 -0.72
C SER A 129 -1.65 -0.85 -1.26
N ILE A 130 -0.76 -0.12 -0.57
CA ILE A 130 0.64 0.05 -0.99
C ILE A 130 1.34 -1.30 -1.07
N SER A 131 1.16 -2.14 -0.04
CA SER A 131 1.84 -3.43 0.05
C SER A 131 1.34 -4.43 -1.00
N GLY A 132 0.02 -4.50 -1.24
CA GLY A 132 -0.57 -5.33 -2.29
C GLY A 132 -0.24 -4.83 -3.69
N ALA A 133 -0.29 -3.51 -3.91
CA ALA A 133 0.07 -2.88 -5.18
C ALA A 133 1.54 -3.13 -5.57
N SER A 134 2.45 -3.22 -4.61
CA SER A 134 3.86 -3.58 -4.86
C SER A 134 3.99 -4.97 -5.48
N VAL A 135 3.20 -5.94 -5.03
CA VAL A 135 3.18 -7.31 -5.57
C VAL A 135 2.50 -7.35 -6.94
N ALA A 136 1.35 -6.69 -7.10
CA ALA A 136 0.66 -6.61 -8.38
C ALA A 136 1.54 -5.96 -9.46
N MET A 137 2.26 -4.90 -9.11
CA MET A 137 3.21 -4.24 -10.00
C MET A 137 4.39 -5.16 -10.37
N ALA A 138 4.88 -5.98 -9.43
CA ALA A 138 5.94 -6.96 -9.70
C ALA A 138 5.50 -8.00 -10.72
N ASP A 139 4.25 -8.50 -10.61
CA ASP A 139 3.66 -9.43 -11.59
C ASP A 139 3.51 -8.78 -12.97
N ALA A 140 3.04 -7.53 -13.03
CA ALA A 140 2.92 -6.79 -14.29
C ALA A 140 4.28 -6.60 -14.98
N PHE A 141 5.34 -6.31 -14.23
CA PHE A 141 6.69 -6.24 -14.79
C PHE A 141 7.22 -7.61 -15.23
N ALA A 142 6.96 -8.67 -14.46
CA ALA A 142 7.31 -10.04 -14.87
C ALA A 142 6.61 -10.43 -16.18
N HIS A 143 5.34 -10.07 -16.34
CA HIS A 143 4.59 -10.25 -17.58
C HIS A 143 5.25 -9.51 -18.76
N LEU A 144 5.63 -8.23 -18.59
CA LEU A 144 6.32 -7.47 -19.64
C LEU A 144 7.67 -8.06 -20.03
N VAL A 145 8.43 -8.58 -19.08
CA VAL A 145 9.70 -9.27 -19.35
C VAL A 145 9.45 -10.57 -20.11
N ALA A 146 8.47 -11.37 -19.70
CA ALA A 146 8.10 -12.62 -20.38
C ALA A 146 7.64 -12.38 -21.83
N GLN A 147 6.99 -11.26 -22.12
CA GLN A 147 6.61 -10.84 -23.47
C GLN A 147 7.75 -10.22 -24.29
N GLY A 148 8.95 -10.06 -23.71
CA GLY A 148 10.09 -9.42 -24.37
C GLY A 148 9.96 -7.89 -24.54
N LYS A 149 8.96 -7.25 -23.91
CA LYS A 149 8.75 -5.79 -23.95
C LYS A 149 9.72 -5.05 -23.04
N LEU A 150 10.19 -5.70 -21.99
CA LEU A 150 11.27 -5.23 -21.13
C LEU A 150 12.43 -6.22 -21.14
N LYS A 151 13.67 -5.71 -21.15
CA LYS A 151 14.87 -6.56 -21.07
C LYS A 151 15.09 -7.16 -19.68
N LYS A 152 14.66 -6.47 -18.65
CA LYS A 152 14.76 -6.88 -17.25
C LYS A 152 13.67 -6.19 -16.42
N ASN A 153 13.39 -6.74 -15.26
CA ASN A 153 12.49 -6.12 -14.30
C ASN A 153 13.07 -4.77 -13.82
N PRO A 154 12.33 -3.65 -13.94
CA PRO A 154 12.80 -2.33 -13.53
C PRO A 154 12.63 -2.07 -12.02
N MET A 155 12.05 -2.99 -11.25
CA MET A 155 11.96 -2.82 -9.80
C MET A 155 13.33 -2.85 -9.14
N LYS A 156 13.54 -1.97 -8.17
CA LYS A 156 14.75 -1.88 -7.33
C LYS A 156 14.60 -2.65 -6.02
N GLY A 157 13.41 -3.19 -5.78
CA GLY A 157 13.01 -3.90 -4.56
C GLY A 157 11.53 -3.68 -4.28
N HIS A 158 11.07 -4.14 -3.11
CA HIS A 158 9.69 -3.99 -2.68
C HIS A 158 9.48 -2.74 -1.82
N VAL A 159 8.25 -2.25 -1.82
CA VAL A 159 7.77 -1.23 -0.88
C VAL A 159 6.65 -1.85 -0.04
N ALA A 160 6.69 -1.56 1.24
CA ALA A 160 5.62 -1.94 2.15
C ALA A 160 5.27 -0.76 3.08
N ALA A 161 4.09 -0.82 3.65
CA ALA A 161 3.60 0.20 4.56
C ALA A 161 2.82 -0.44 5.71
N VAL A 162 2.87 0.20 6.87
CA VAL A 162 2.15 -0.21 8.07
C VAL A 162 1.61 1.02 8.80
N SER A 163 0.46 0.87 9.47
CA SER A 163 -0.01 1.84 10.44
C SER A 163 0.56 1.50 11.82
N VAL A 164 1.02 2.51 12.53
CA VAL A 164 1.46 2.40 13.93
C VAL A 164 0.79 3.50 14.72
N GLY A 165 0.61 3.33 16.02
CA GLY A 165 0.00 4.36 16.84
C GLY A 165 0.36 4.24 18.31
N ILE A 166 -0.08 5.24 19.06
CA ILE A 166 0.01 5.25 20.52
C ILE A 166 -1.40 5.17 21.08
N LEU A 167 -1.64 4.17 21.90
CA LEU A 167 -2.88 3.98 22.63
C LEU A 167 -2.58 3.97 24.14
N GLY A 168 -2.91 5.07 24.83
CA GLY A 168 -2.41 5.32 26.19
C GLY A 168 -0.89 5.46 26.18
N ASP A 169 -0.19 4.58 26.90
CA ASP A 169 1.28 4.60 26.97
C ASP A 169 1.95 3.54 26.04
N GLU A 170 1.16 2.80 25.26
CA GLU A 170 1.65 1.68 24.48
C GLU A 170 1.75 2.02 22.99
N VAL A 171 2.91 1.69 22.37
CA VAL A 171 3.14 1.81 20.93
C VAL A 171 2.67 0.52 20.27
N LEU A 172 1.71 0.63 19.35
CA LEU A 172 1.11 -0.50 18.65
C LEU A 172 1.48 -0.53 17.17
N CYS A 173 1.78 -1.72 16.66
CA CYS A 173 2.01 -1.98 15.24
C CYS A 173 0.75 -2.53 14.57
N ASP A 174 0.48 -2.08 13.33
CA ASP A 174 -0.63 -2.55 12.50
C ASP A 174 -2.00 -2.42 13.19
N LEU A 175 -2.45 -1.18 13.29
CA LEU A 175 -3.70 -0.83 13.98
C LEU A 175 -4.93 -1.42 13.27
N GLU A 176 -5.80 -2.11 14.02
CA GLU A 176 -7.17 -2.40 13.61
C GLU A 176 -8.05 -1.15 13.79
N TYR A 177 -9.24 -1.14 13.17
CA TYR A 177 -10.12 0.03 13.23
C TYR A 177 -10.46 0.49 14.66
N VAL A 178 -10.67 -0.46 15.56
CA VAL A 178 -10.99 -0.14 16.97
C VAL A 178 -9.81 0.47 17.72
N GLU A 179 -8.58 0.12 17.34
CA GLU A 179 -7.35 0.70 17.88
C GLU A 179 -7.09 2.09 17.25
N ASP A 180 -7.16 2.17 15.91
CA ASP A 180 -6.98 3.40 15.12
C ASP A 180 -7.93 4.52 15.57
N SER A 181 -9.21 4.19 15.78
CA SER A 181 -10.24 5.14 16.22
C SER A 181 -10.11 5.60 17.68
N ALA A 182 -9.30 4.93 18.48
CA ALA A 182 -9.07 5.23 19.88
C ALA A 182 -7.63 5.69 20.18
N ALA A 183 -6.77 5.69 19.17
CA ALA A 183 -5.36 6.05 19.31
C ALA A 183 -5.19 7.56 19.59
N ASP A 184 -4.31 7.90 20.53
CA ASP A 184 -3.90 9.26 20.80
C ASP A 184 -3.02 9.84 19.68
N THR A 185 -2.30 8.95 18.99
CA THR A 185 -1.50 9.25 17.80
C THR A 185 -1.62 8.11 16.81
N ASP A 186 -1.92 8.42 15.55
CA ASP A 186 -1.83 7.50 14.45
C ASP A 186 -0.73 7.93 13.46
N MET A 187 -0.04 6.94 12.89
CA MET A 187 1.03 7.19 11.93
C MET A 187 1.06 6.09 10.87
N ASN A 188 1.17 6.50 9.60
CA ASN A 188 1.41 5.60 8.49
C ASN A 188 2.86 5.74 8.04
N VAL A 189 3.58 4.64 7.98
CA VAL A 189 5.00 4.59 7.60
C VAL A 189 5.16 3.75 6.36
N VAL A 190 5.88 4.28 5.38
CA VAL A 190 6.20 3.60 4.11
C VAL A 190 7.72 3.47 3.99
N MET A 191 8.20 2.24 3.80
CA MET A 191 9.64 1.95 3.64
C MET A 191 9.90 1.03 2.45
N THR A 192 11.14 1.09 1.96
CA THR A 192 11.68 0.06 1.08
C THR A 192 11.99 -1.20 1.86
N GLU A 193 12.19 -2.32 1.17
CA GLU A 193 12.64 -3.59 1.79
C GLU A 193 13.98 -3.47 2.52
N GLU A 194 14.81 -2.47 2.17
CA GLU A 194 16.07 -2.16 2.86
C GLU A 194 15.87 -1.31 4.13
N GLY A 195 14.62 -0.96 4.46
CA GLY A 195 14.28 -0.12 5.61
C GLY A 195 14.52 1.38 5.41
N LYS A 196 14.67 1.84 4.15
CA LYS A 196 14.75 3.28 3.85
C LYS A 196 13.36 3.90 3.83
N MET A 197 13.21 5.05 4.49
CA MET A 197 11.94 5.77 4.55
C MET A 197 11.56 6.37 3.20
N ILE A 198 10.31 6.17 2.79
CA ILE A 198 9.71 6.81 1.61
C ILE A 198 8.76 7.91 2.05
N GLU A 199 7.91 7.62 3.03
CA GLU A 199 6.95 8.59 3.56
C GLU A 199 6.60 8.26 5.01
N ILE A 200 6.37 9.31 5.79
CA ILE A 200 5.89 9.27 7.16
C ILE A 200 4.74 10.27 7.25
N GLN A 201 3.56 9.80 7.64
CA GLN A 201 2.39 10.62 7.90
C GLN A 201 1.93 10.32 9.32
N GLY A 202 1.97 11.28 10.21
CA GLY A 202 1.56 11.10 11.60
C GLY A 202 0.75 12.27 12.09
N THR A 203 -0.28 12.00 12.88
CA THR A 203 -1.18 12.97 13.47
C THR A 203 -1.38 12.63 14.94
N ALA A 204 -1.32 13.64 15.81
CA ALA A 204 -1.78 13.55 17.18
C ALA A 204 -3.25 13.98 17.23
N GLU A 205 -4.12 13.09 17.68
CA GLU A 205 -5.56 13.38 17.84
C GLU A 205 -5.87 14.07 19.20
N GLY A 206 -4.95 13.94 20.15
CA GLY A 206 -5.03 14.58 21.48
C GLY A 206 -3.78 15.40 21.80
N GLU A 207 -3.00 14.94 22.77
CA GLU A 207 -1.75 15.57 23.14
C GLU A 207 -0.64 15.30 22.11
N PRO A 208 0.22 16.29 21.81
CA PRO A 208 1.35 16.11 20.90
C PRO A 208 2.31 15.01 21.36
N PHE A 209 2.75 14.17 20.45
CA PHE A 209 3.75 13.14 20.75
C PHE A 209 5.18 13.69 20.76
N SER A 210 6.01 13.14 21.63
CA SER A 210 7.40 13.53 21.80
C SER A 210 8.32 12.96 20.72
N HIS A 211 9.58 13.43 20.67
CA HIS A 211 10.60 12.88 19.79
C HIS A 211 10.89 11.39 20.11
N ASP A 212 10.92 11.02 21.38
CA ASP A 212 11.18 9.63 21.79
C ASP A 212 10.02 8.71 21.37
N GLN A 213 8.78 9.17 21.46
CA GLN A 213 7.62 8.47 20.95
C GLN A 213 7.68 8.31 19.41
N LEU A 214 8.11 9.34 18.68
CA LEU A 214 8.34 9.21 17.23
C LEU A 214 9.35 8.12 16.92
N LEU A 215 10.46 8.07 17.62
CA LEU A 215 11.48 7.03 17.42
C LEU A 215 10.94 5.63 17.73
N ALA A 216 10.14 5.50 18.78
CA ALA A 216 9.49 4.23 19.13
C ALA A 216 8.47 3.78 18.06
N LEU A 217 7.65 4.69 17.54
CA LEU A 217 6.73 4.43 16.42
C LEU A 217 7.48 3.96 15.17
N LEU A 218 8.59 4.61 14.81
CA LEU A 218 9.40 4.24 13.65
C LEU A 218 10.09 2.89 13.83
N ALA A 219 10.54 2.57 15.04
CA ALA A 219 11.12 1.27 15.37
C ALA A 219 10.07 0.14 15.24
N SER A 220 8.87 0.36 15.78
CA SER A 220 7.72 -0.56 15.64
C SER A 220 7.32 -0.75 14.17
N ALA A 221 7.23 0.34 13.41
CA ALA A 221 6.93 0.28 11.98
C ALA A 221 7.95 -0.55 11.19
N LYS A 222 9.24 -0.45 11.52
CA LYS A 222 10.30 -1.22 10.87
C LYS A 222 10.13 -2.73 11.07
N ILE A 223 9.71 -3.16 12.25
CA ILE A 223 9.41 -4.57 12.54
C ILE A 223 8.26 -5.05 11.66
N GLY A 224 7.12 -4.36 11.70
CA GLY A 224 5.95 -4.74 10.91
C GLY A 224 6.21 -4.72 9.40
N ILE A 225 6.94 -3.72 8.89
CA ILE A 225 7.31 -3.65 7.46
C ILE A 225 8.21 -4.83 7.07
N SER A 226 9.13 -5.26 7.93
CA SER A 226 9.96 -6.44 7.65
C SER A 226 9.14 -7.71 7.48
N GLU A 227 8.10 -7.90 8.29
CA GLU A 227 7.17 -9.04 8.17
C GLU A 227 6.33 -8.95 6.90
N ILE A 228 5.83 -7.75 6.56
CA ILE A 228 5.08 -7.53 5.33
C ILE A 228 5.93 -7.82 4.09
N VAL A 229 7.18 -7.34 4.05
CA VAL A 229 8.12 -7.63 2.96
C VAL A 229 8.42 -9.12 2.85
N ALA A 230 8.58 -9.83 3.97
CA ALA A 230 8.75 -11.28 3.95
C ALA A 230 7.53 -11.99 3.31
N ALA A 231 6.31 -11.55 3.66
CA ALA A 231 5.08 -12.09 3.05
C ALA A 231 4.98 -11.77 1.55
N GLN A 232 5.38 -10.57 1.10
CA GLN A 232 5.43 -10.20 -0.31
C GLN A 232 6.39 -11.11 -1.10
N LYS A 233 7.60 -11.34 -0.59
CA LYS A 233 8.60 -12.20 -1.21
C LYS A 233 8.12 -13.65 -1.28
N ALA A 234 7.61 -14.19 -0.19
CA ALA A 234 7.05 -15.53 -0.16
C ALA A 234 5.89 -15.72 -1.15
N ALA A 235 5.04 -14.72 -1.34
CA ALA A 235 3.98 -14.76 -2.33
C ALA A 235 4.52 -14.77 -3.77
N LEU A 236 5.62 -14.09 -4.05
CA LEU A 236 6.23 -14.01 -5.39
C LEU A 236 7.05 -15.25 -5.78
N GLU A 237 7.49 -16.04 -4.80
CA GLU A 237 8.22 -17.30 -5.01
C GLU A 237 7.29 -18.48 -5.36
N ASN A 238 5.99 -18.38 -5.05
CA ASN A 238 4.94 -19.37 -5.34
C ASN A 238 4.19 -19.04 -6.63
#